data_22b22382d104904d57a072060438c576
#
_entry.id   22b22382d104904d57a072060438c576
#
_cell.length_a   1.000
_cell.length_b   1.000
_cell.length_c   1.000
_cell.angle_alpha   90.00
_cell.angle_beta   90.00
_cell.angle_gamma   90.00
#
_symmetry.space_group_name_H-M   'P 1'
#
loop_
_entity.id
_entity.type
_entity.pdbx_description
1 polymer ?
#
loop_
_entity_poly.entity_id
_entity_poly.type
_entity_poly.pdbx_seq_one_letter_code
_entity_poly.pdbx_strand_id
1 'polypeptide(L)'
;MLSRSTIKFLKDLKKNNNKPWFDKNRKVYEEAKADFANFVQVVIDQHGKKDTSIKNLVAKDCLFRINRDVRFAKDKSPYKSNFGASINKGGRKAENSAGYYFQVQPGRNFAGGGIWMPMSDELKKIRQEIDYNFTDFKKIIGSKK
;
A
#
# COMPACT_ATOMS: atom_id res chain seq x y z
N MET A 1 -12.96 -0.97 -9.97
CA MET A 1 -13.38 -1.68 -8.73
C MET A 1 -12.68 -3.03 -8.72
N LEU A 2 -12.16 -3.50 -7.59
CA LEU A 2 -11.51 -4.81 -7.47
C LEU A 2 -12.51 -5.96 -7.70
N SER A 3 -12.08 -7.01 -8.40
CA SER A 3 -12.91 -8.15 -8.72
C SER A 3 -13.16 -9.05 -7.50
N ARG A 4 -14.29 -9.76 -7.53
CA ARG A 4 -14.60 -10.76 -6.49
C ARG A 4 -13.59 -11.92 -6.50
N SER A 5 -13.03 -12.25 -7.67
CA SER A 5 -12.00 -13.29 -7.82
C SER A 5 -10.72 -12.95 -7.08
N THR A 6 -10.28 -11.68 -7.13
CA THR A 6 -9.12 -11.18 -6.37
C THR A 6 -9.31 -11.36 -4.86
N ILE A 7 -10.48 -11.00 -4.34
CA ILE A 7 -10.79 -11.17 -2.92
C ILE A 7 -10.87 -12.66 -2.55
N LYS A 8 -11.46 -13.49 -3.43
CA LYS A 8 -11.52 -14.94 -3.23
C LYS A 8 -10.13 -15.56 -3.18
N PHE A 9 -9.23 -15.18 -4.12
CA PHE A 9 -7.84 -15.64 -4.12
C PHE A 9 -7.14 -15.36 -2.78
N LEU A 10 -7.26 -14.14 -2.23
CA LEU A 10 -6.65 -13.79 -0.95
C LEU A 10 -7.22 -14.60 0.23
N LYS A 11 -8.53 -14.90 0.21
CA LYS A 11 -9.18 -15.77 1.20
C LYS A 11 -8.64 -17.20 1.13
N ASP A 12 -8.52 -17.73 -0.09
CA ASP A 12 -8.05 -19.10 -0.33
C ASP A 12 -6.54 -19.22 -0.01
N LEU A 13 -5.73 -18.22 -0.36
CA LEU A 13 -4.32 -18.14 0.01
C LEU A 13 -4.13 -18.11 1.53
N LYS A 14 -4.97 -17.39 2.25
CA LYS A 14 -4.90 -17.36 3.73
C LYS A 14 -5.11 -18.75 4.34
N LYS A 15 -5.97 -19.58 3.74
CA LYS A 15 -6.25 -20.94 4.21
C LYS A 15 -5.20 -21.96 3.81
N ASN A 16 -4.53 -21.73 2.68
CA ASN A 16 -3.62 -22.68 2.03
C ASN A 16 -2.23 -22.07 1.80
N ASN A 17 -1.67 -21.40 2.81
CA ASN A 17 -0.45 -20.61 2.67
C ASN A 17 0.81 -21.48 2.62
N ASN A 18 0.99 -22.22 1.52
CA ASN A 18 2.14 -23.05 1.23
C ASN A 18 2.52 -23.00 -0.26
N LYS A 19 3.75 -23.38 -0.56
CA LYS A 19 4.31 -23.33 -1.92
C LYS A 19 3.56 -24.23 -2.92
N PRO A 20 3.25 -25.52 -2.63
CA PRO A 20 2.54 -26.38 -3.59
C PRO A 20 1.18 -25.82 -4.01
N TRP A 21 0.40 -25.30 -3.07
CA TRP A 21 -0.89 -24.67 -3.40
C TRP A 21 -0.71 -23.40 -4.23
N PHE A 22 0.25 -22.56 -3.88
CA PHE A 22 0.52 -21.33 -4.60
C PHE A 22 0.94 -21.60 -6.05
N ASP A 23 1.85 -22.56 -6.27
CA ASP A 23 2.32 -22.93 -7.59
C ASP A 23 1.17 -23.46 -8.46
N LYS A 24 0.25 -24.28 -7.89
CA LYS A 24 -0.96 -24.76 -8.58
C LYS A 24 -1.91 -23.60 -8.94
N ASN A 25 -1.96 -22.54 -8.14
CA ASN A 25 -2.85 -21.40 -8.33
C ASN A 25 -2.14 -20.16 -8.89
N ARG A 26 -0.94 -20.32 -9.47
CA ARG A 26 -0.12 -19.20 -9.97
C ARG A 26 -0.85 -18.33 -10.99
N LYS A 27 -1.60 -18.94 -11.91
CA LYS A 27 -2.39 -18.19 -12.91
C LYS A 27 -3.42 -17.27 -12.25
N VAL A 28 -4.13 -17.78 -11.25
CA VAL A 28 -5.12 -16.99 -10.47
C VAL A 28 -4.44 -15.86 -9.70
N TYR A 29 -3.24 -16.12 -9.17
CA TYR A 29 -2.44 -15.07 -8.53
C TYR A 29 -2.05 -13.95 -9.50
N GLU A 30 -1.56 -14.28 -10.71
CA GLU A 30 -1.16 -13.25 -11.68
C GLU A 30 -2.37 -12.42 -12.14
N GLU A 31 -3.54 -13.05 -12.34
CA GLU A 31 -4.80 -12.35 -12.64
C GLU A 31 -5.22 -11.41 -11.50
N ALA A 32 -5.19 -11.89 -10.26
CA ALA A 32 -5.51 -11.08 -9.07
C ALA A 32 -4.53 -9.94 -8.85
N LYS A 33 -3.23 -10.16 -9.11
CA LYS A 33 -2.20 -9.13 -9.05
C LYS A 33 -2.39 -8.07 -10.13
N ALA A 34 -2.76 -8.47 -11.34
CA ALA A 34 -3.05 -7.54 -12.45
C ALA A 34 -4.28 -6.67 -12.13
N ASP A 35 -5.35 -7.27 -11.58
CA ASP A 35 -6.54 -6.56 -11.14
C ASP A 35 -6.20 -5.52 -10.05
N PHE A 36 -5.38 -5.89 -9.06
CA PHE A 36 -4.92 -4.94 -8.05
C PHE A 36 -4.01 -3.85 -8.63
N ALA A 37 -3.14 -4.17 -9.60
CA ALA A 37 -2.32 -3.18 -10.28
C ALA A 37 -3.18 -2.17 -11.05
N ASN A 38 -4.21 -2.62 -11.74
CA ASN A 38 -5.16 -1.75 -12.44
C ASN A 38 -5.89 -0.83 -11.45
N PHE A 39 -6.32 -1.36 -10.29
CA PHE A 39 -6.92 -0.52 -9.24
C PHE A 39 -5.95 0.59 -8.78
N VAL A 40 -4.70 0.24 -8.52
CA VAL A 40 -3.67 1.21 -8.09
C VAL A 40 -3.40 2.24 -9.19
N GLN A 41 -3.36 1.83 -10.47
CA GLN A 41 -3.16 2.77 -11.59
C GLN A 41 -4.32 3.77 -11.68
N VAL A 42 -5.56 3.32 -11.55
CA VAL A 42 -6.73 4.22 -11.53
C VAL A 42 -6.63 5.23 -10.39
N VAL A 43 -6.15 4.83 -9.20
CA VAL A 43 -5.93 5.75 -8.08
C VAL A 43 -4.86 6.78 -8.44
N ILE A 44 -3.74 6.36 -9.03
CA ILE A 44 -2.66 7.26 -9.47
C ILE A 44 -3.19 8.26 -10.50
N ASP A 45 -3.89 7.79 -11.53
CA ASP A 45 -4.39 8.62 -12.64
C ASP A 45 -5.43 9.66 -12.17
N GLN A 46 -6.29 9.27 -11.23
CA GLN A 46 -7.32 10.16 -10.69
C GLN A 46 -6.76 11.12 -9.65
N HIS A 47 -6.00 10.61 -8.68
CA HIS A 47 -5.49 11.43 -7.58
C HIS A 47 -4.29 12.27 -8.01
N GLY A 48 -3.48 11.81 -8.96
CA GLY A 48 -2.35 12.54 -9.55
C GLY A 48 -2.75 13.85 -10.26
N LYS A 49 -4.05 14.05 -10.55
CA LYS A 49 -4.58 15.35 -11.00
C LYS A 49 -4.55 16.41 -9.89
N LYS A 50 -4.64 15.98 -8.62
CA LYS A 50 -4.59 16.85 -7.43
C LYS A 50 -3.20 16.88 -6.82
N ASP A 51 -2.56 15.71 -6.71
CA ASP A 51 -1.18 15.55 -6.23
C ASP A 51 -0.26 15.23 -7.39
N THR A 52 0.38 16.27 -7.94
CA THR A 52 1.27 16.15 -9.11
C THR A 52 2.53 15.35 -8.81
N SER A 53 2.90 15.15 -7.54
CA SER A 53 4.09 14.38 -7.15
C SER A 53 3.99 12.90 -7.52
N ILE A 54 2.77 12.36 -7.64
CA ILE A 54 2.50 10.96 -7.97
C ILE A 54 2.01 10.76 -9.42
N LYS A 55 1.77 11.84 -10.17
CA LYS A 55 1.12 11.83 -11.49
C LYS A 55 1.75 10.87 -12.50
N ASN A 56 3.08 10.74 -12.47
CA ASN A 56 3.84 9.97 -13.46
C ASN A 56 4.24 8.56 -12.95
N LEU A 57 3.69 8.13 -11.81
CA LEU A 57 3.98 6.81 -11.27
C LEU A 57 3.29 5.72 -12.08
N VAL A 58 3.95 4.56 -12.15
CA VAL A 58 3.39 3.34 -12.72
C VAL A 58 3.06 2.39 -11.58
N ALA A 59 1.86 1.83 -11.59
CA ALA A 59 1.37 0.98 -10.50
C ALA A 59 2.35 -0.13 -10.10
N LYS A 60 3.03 -0.79 -11.07
CA LYS A 60 4.00 -1.86 -10.79
C LYS A 60 5.13 -1.46 -9.85
N ASP A 61 5.53 -0.17 -9.87
CA ASP A 61 6.60 0.34 -9.02
C ASP A 61 6.12 0.68 -7.61
N CYS A 62 4.80 0.70 -7.41
CA CYS A 62 4.14 0.95 -6.14
C CYS A 62 3.77 -0.33 -5.38
N LEU A 63 3.66 -1.48 -6.07
CA LEU A 63 3.18 -2.73 -5.48
C LEU A 63 4.23 -3.41 -4.61
N PHE A 64 3.79 -3.97 -3.48
CA PHE A 64 4.60 -4.89 -2.68
C PHE A 64 4.52 -6.32 -3.23
N ARG A 65 5.64 -7.05 -3.13
CA ARG A 65 5.69 -8.49 -3.45
C ARG A 65 4.80 -9.28 -2.50
N ILE A 66 4.22 -10.36 -2.99
CA ILE A 66 3.39 -11.29 -2.21
C ILE A 66 4.22 -12.11 -1.21
N ASN A 67 5.48 -12.41 -1.56
CA ASN A 67 6.37 -13.20 -0.71
C ASN A 67 6.67 -12.46 0.60
N ARG A 68 6.68 -13.20 1.70
CA ARG A 68 7.11 -12.73 3.02
C ARG A 68 8.61 -12.89 3.19
N ASP A 69 9.21 -12.03 4.00
CA ASP A 69 10.50 -12.30 4.61
C ASP A 69 10.24 -13.02 5.94
N VAL A 70 10.56 -14.30 5.97
CA VAL A 70 10.27 -15.17 7.12
C VAL A 70 11.50 -15.49 7.97
N ARG A 71 12.65 -14.87 7.66
CA ARG A 71 13.93 -15.17 8.35
C ARG A 71 13.80 -15.01 9.86
N PHE A 72 13.21 -13.88 10.30
CA PHE A 72 13.06 -13.56 11.72
C PHE A 72 11.61 -13.65 12.22
N ALA A 73 10.67 -14.11 11.39
CA ALA A 73 9.26 -14.19 11.75
C ALA A 73 8.94 -15.49 12.49
N LYS A 74 8.10 -15.42 13.53
CA LYS A 74 7.54 -16.61 14.19
C LYS A 74 6.64 -17.41 13.25
N ASP A 75 5.78 -16.73 12.52
CA ASP A 75 4.94 -17.33 11.47
C ASP A 75 5.77 -17.52 10.20
N LYS A 76 5.98 -18.77 9.81
CA LYS A 76 6.76 -19.18 8.63
C LYS A 76 5.96 -19.29 7.34
N SER A 77 4.69 -18.84 7.32
CA SER A 77 3.89 -18.79 6.10
C SER A 77 4.61 -18.01 5.00
N PRO A 78 4.83 -18.59 3.80
CA PRO A 78 5.70 -17.98 2.78
C PRO A 78 5.10 -16.77 2.07
N TYR A 79 3.77 -16.58 2.15
CA TYR A 79 3.08 -15.51 1.41
C TYR A 79 2.29 -14.59 2.34
N LYS A 80 2.14 -13.34 1.92
CA LYS A 80 1.21 -12.39 2.54
C LYS A 80 -0.21 -12.73 2.10
N SER A 81 -1.18 -12.64 3.00
CA SER A 81 -2.60 -12.80 2.69
C SER A 81 -3.28 -11.46 2.31
N ASN A 82 -2.49 -10.51 1.83
CA ASN A 82 -2.94 -9.20 1.38
C ASN A 82 -2.15 -8.73 0.17
N PHE A 83 -2.75 -7.90 -0.66
CA PHE A 83 -2.05 -7.01 -1.57
C PHE A 83 -1.85 -5.65 -0.91
N GLY A 84 -0.71 -5.02 -1.16
CA GLY A 84 -0.39 -3.68 -0.66
C GLY A 84 0.30 -2.85 -1.74
N ALA A 85 0.08 -1.54 -1.70
CA ALA A 85 0.75 -0.56 -2.54
C ALA A 85 1.16 0.67 -1.74
N SER A 86 2.34 1.21 -2.02
CA SER A 86 2.81 2.50 -1.51
C SER A 86 2.98 3.45 -2.70
N ILE A 87 2.17 4.51 -2.73
CA ILE A 87 2.11 5.50 -3.79
C ILE A 87 2.70 6.79 -3.23
N ASN A 88 3.98 7.03 -3.47
CA ASN A 88 4.72 8.21 -3.06
C ASN A 88 5.71 8.61 -4.14
N LYS A 89 6.21 9.84 -4.07
CA LYS A 89 7.20 10.35 -5.03
C LYS A 89 8.42 9.41 -5.07
N GLY A 90 8.66 8.78 -6.23
CA GLY A 90 9.70 7.77 -6.40
C GLY A 90 9.24 6.31 -6.18
N GLY A 91 7.95 6.08 -5.93
CA GLY A 91 7.36 4.75 -5.80
C GLY A 91 7.69 4.06 -4.48
N ARG A 92 7.42 2.77 -4.39
CA ARG A 92 7.54 1.94 -3.17
C ARG A 92 8.91 1.98 -2.48
N LYS A 93 9.98 2.29 -3.20
CA LYS A 93 11.35 2.32 -2.66
C LYS A 93 11.76 3.69 -2.12
N ALA A 94 10.96 4.72 -2.32
CA ALA A 94 11.29 6.05 -1.83
C ALA A 94 11.30 6.07 -0.30
N GLU A 95 12.37 6.61 0.25
CA GLU A 95 12.54 6.82 1.68
C GLU A 95 12.16 8.25 2.05
N ASN A 96 11.71 8.46 3.27
CA ASN A 96 11.43 9.77 3.86
C ASN A 96 10.49 10.68 3.05
N SER A 97 9.56 10.09 2.28
CA SER A 97 8.56 10.85 1.56
C SER A 97 7.16 10.51 2.02
N ALA A 98 6.32 11.53 2.15
CA ALA A 98 4.89 11.35 2.36
C ALA A 98 4.26 10.69 1.14
N GLY A 99 3.25 9.87 1.36
CA GLY A 99 2.53 9.19 0.30
C GLY A 99 1.29 8.50 0.81
N TYR A 100 0.73 7.67 -0.05
CA TYR A 100 -0.51 6.93 0.22
C TYR A 100 -0.22 5.45 0.28
N TYR A 101 -0.84 4.76 1.22
CA TYR A 101 -0.77 3.32 1.35
C TYR A 101 -2.14 2.70 1.21
N PHE A 102 -2.23 1.67 0.39
CA PHE A 102 -3.44 0.86 0.21
C PHE A 102 -3.14 -0.60 0.52
N GLN A 103 -4.02 -1.21 1.32
CA GLN A 103 -3.99 -2.63 1.60
C GLN A 103 -5.36 -3.24 1.31
N VAL A 104 -5.35 -4.31 0.53
CA VAL A 104 -6.52 -5.16 0.29
C VAL A 104 -6.28 -6.49 0.98
N GLN A 105 -7.01 -6.73 2.06
CA GLN A 105 -6.98 -7.95 2.84
C GLN A 105 -8.41 -8.29 3.28
N PRO A 106 -8.93 -9.49 2.98
CA PRO A 106 -10.27 -9.87 3.38
C PRO A 106 -10.53 -9.66 4.88
N GLY A 107 -11.51 -8.81 5.19
CA GLY A 107 -11.85 -8.43 6.58
C GLY A 107 -10.93 -7.39 7.23
N ARG A 108 -9.90 -6.88 6.52
CA ARG A 108 -8.94 -5.93 7.09
C ARG A 108 -8.34 -4.98 6.03
N ASN A 109 -9.20 -4.43 5.19
CA ASN A 109 -8.78 -3.42 4.21
C ASN A 109 -8.33 -2.15 4.94
N PHE A 110 -7.32 -1.48 4.38
CA PHE A 110 -6.79 -0.25 4.94
C PHE A 110 -6.36 0.71 3.83
N ALA A 111 -6.62 2.00 4.03
CA ALA A 111 -6.06 3.09 3.25
C ALA A 111 -5.60 4.19 4.21
N GLY A 112 -4.46 4.79 3.93
CA GLY A 112 -3.91 5.86 4.76
C GLY A 112 -2.91 6.71 3.99
N GLY A 113 -2.58 7.86 4.55
CA GLY A 113 -1.55 8.77 4.04
C GLY A 113 -0.58 9.17 5.14
N GLY A 114 0.67 9.45 4.77
CA GLY A 114 1.69 9.87 5.71
C GLY A 114 3.10 9.39 5.35
N ILE A 115 4.02 9.51 6.30
CA ILE A 115 5.39 9.00 6.19
C ILE A 115 5.50 7.77 7.07
N TRP A 116 5.97 6.68 6.50
CA TRP A 116 6.19 5.44 7.26
C TRP A 116 7.52 5.49 8.00
N MET A 117 7.49 5.37 9.33
CA MET A 117 8.66 5.32 10.23
C MET A 117 9.70 6.42 9.92
N PRO A 118 9.32 7.71 10.00
CA PRO A 118 10.25 8.80 9.70
C PRO A 118 11.47 8.74 10.64
N MET A 119 12.65 9.07 10.11
CA MET A 119 13.85 9.22 10.91
C MET A 119 13.65 10.35 11.92
N SER A 120 14.46 10.35 13.00
CA SER A 120 14.33 11.33 14.11
C SER A 120 14.35 12.79 13.63
N ASP A 121 15.22 13.11 12.67
CA ASP A 121 15.36 14.46 12.12
C ASP A 121 14.13 14.89 11.31
N GLU A 122 13.58 13.98 10.51
CA GLU A 122 12.34 14.24 9.78
C GLU A 122 11.14 14.39 10.73
N LEU A 123 11.07 13.54 11.75
CA LEU A 123 10.03 13.66 12.77
C LEU A 123 10.12 14.98 13.55
N LYS A 124 11.35 15.47 13.82
CA LYS A 124 11.58 16.79 14.45
C LYS A 124 11.06 17.92 13.56
N LYS A 125 11.37 17.91 12.26
CA LYS A 125 10.86 18.90 11.30
C LYS A 125 9.35 18.91 11.22
N ILE A 126 8.71 17.74 11.18
CA ILE A 126 7.25 17.61 11.15
C ILE A 126 6.63 18.23 12.42
N ARG A 127 7.19 17.92 13.59
CA ARG A 127 6.71 18.48 14.88
C ARG A 127 6.90 19.99 14.92
N GLN A 128 8.02 20.50 14.46
CA GLN A 128 8.31 21.92 14.40
C GLN A 128 7.35 22.65 13.45
N GLU A 129 7.06 22.08 12.29
CA GLU A 129 6.09 22.63 11.34
C GLU A 129 4.68 22.70 11.94
N ILE A 130 4.26 21.64 12.63
CA ILE A 130 2.97 21.61 13.34
C ILE A 130 2.92 22.70 14.44
N ASP A 131 4.01 22.87 15.19
CA ASP A 131 4.08 23.87 16.28
C ASP A 131 4.02 25.30 15.72
N TYR A 132 4.80 25.60 14.71
CA TYR A 132 4.86 26.95 14.11
C TYR A 132 3.59 27.31 13.34
N ASN A 133 2.97 26.34 12.67
CA ASN A 133 1.80 26.53 11.82
C ASN A 133 0.56 25.78 12.37
N PHE A 134 0.40 25.78 13.72
CA PHE A 134 -0.65 25.01 14.38
C PHE A 134 -2.07 25.36 13.90
N THR A 135 -2.32 26.63 13.57
CA THR A 135 -3.63 27.05 13.05
C THR A 135 -3.97 26.38 11.72
N ASP A 136 -2.99 26.26 10.82
CA ASP A 136 -3.19 25.62 9.51
C ASP A 136 -3.31 24.09 9.66
N PHE A 137 -2.51 23.49 10.53
CA PHE A 137 -2.66 22.08 10.89
C PHE A 137 -4.07 21.80 11.44
N LYS A 138 -4.58 22.65 12.34
CA LYS A 138 -5.94 22.52 12.89
C LYS A 138 -7.04 22.62 11.83
N LYS A 139 -6.88 23.51 10.82
CA LYS A 139 -7.80 23.60 9.69
C LYS A 139 -7.81 22.30 8.87
N ILE A 140 -6.63 21.72 8.60
CA ILE A 140 -6.49 20.48 7.83
C ILE A 140 -7.20 19.32 8.54
N ILE A 141 -6.91 19.07 9.82
CA ILE A 141 -7.50 17.95 10.57
C ILE A 141 -8.97 18.17 10.95
N GLY A 142 -9.40 19.42 11.06
CA GLY A 142 -10.78 19.81 11.38
C GLY A 142 -11.69 19.97 10.16
N SER A 143 -11.16 19.84 8.93
CA SER A 143 -11.98 19.93 7.72
C SER A 143 -12.96 18.76 7.67
N LYS A 144 -14.27 19.07 7.65
CA LYS A 144 -15.31 18.06 7.41
C LYS A 144 -15.13 17.50 6.00
N LYS A 145 -15.13 16.18 5.88
CA LYS A 145 -15.18 15.49 4.57
C LYS A 145 -16.56 15.60 3.97
#